data_c4f620e8c8ad6549bf6454d9540caffe
#
_entry.id   c4f620e8c8ad6549bf6454d9540caffe
#
_cell.length_a   1.000
_cell.length_b   1.000
_cell.length_c   1.000
_cell.angle_alpha   90.00
_cell.angle_beta   90.00
_cell.angle_gamma   90.00
#
_symmetry.space_group_name_H-M   'P 1'
#
loop_
_entity.id
_entity.type
_entity.pdbx_description
1 polymer ?
#
loop_
_entity_poly.entity_id
_entity_poly.type
_entity_poly.pdbx_seq_one_letter_code
_entity_poly.pdbx_strand_id
1 'polypeptide(L)'
;MVQNHLGHRVIEVYDRGGKSIEEGARYHQTRQGAYVHNDGVSDPLPIDYLILACGQKALLGGESILIDASAVYAELMAFPEVLEELKCDFYFENRGMAEEEQLFKAPILSFSNEGIPLIRYFRVYIESAHIKAGAP
;
A
#
# COMPACT_ATOMS: atom_id res chain seq x y z
N MET A 1 -16.02 5.30 -8.47
CA MET A 1 -15.47 4.26 -7.58
C MET A 1 -15.56 4.77 -6.15
N VAL A 2 -15.91 3.95 -5.19
CA VAL A 2 -15.89 4.28 -3.75
C VAL A 2 -14.53 3.90 -3.17
N GLN A 3 -14.09 4.60 -2.11
CA GLN A 3 -12.75 4.46 -1.51
C GLN A 3 -12.73 3.54 -0.27
N ASN A 4 -13.90 3.12 0.19
CA ASN A 4 -14.05 2.22 1.34
C ASN A 4 -15.49 1.69 1.40
N HIS A 5 -15.74 0.73 2.33
CA HIS A 5 -17.08 0.14 2.55
C HIS A 5 -18.14 1.17 2.99
N LEU A 6 -17.75 2.34 3.50
CA LEU A 6 -18.66 3.43 3.87
C LEU A 6 -19.14 4.27 2.68
N GLY A 7 -18.67 3.98 1.46
CA GLY A 7 -19.07 4.65 0.24
C GLY A 7 -18.39 5.99 0.00
N HIS A 8 -17.32 6.33 0.69
CA HIS A 8 -16.58 7.56 0.46
C HIS A 8 -15.94 7.57 -0.92
N ARG A 9 -16.03 8.69 -1.63
CA ARG A 9 -15.38 8.90 -2.94
C ARG A 9 -14.11 9.74 -2.85
N VAL A 10 -13.95 10.48 -1.76
CA VAL A 10 -12.77 11.28 -1.44
C VAL A 10 -12.34 10.92 -0.04
N ILE A 11 -11.05 10.70 0.15
CA ILE A 11 -10.43 10.50 1.45
C ILE A 11 -9.69 11.77 1.83
N GLU A 12 -10.06 12.35 2.94
CA GLU A 12 -9.37 13.51 3.49
C GLU A 12 -8.09 13.05 4.20
N VAL A 13 -6.98 13.71 3.87
CA VAL A 13 -5.66 13.45 4.44
C VAL A 13 -5.31 14.59 5.39
N TYR A 14 -5.44 14.34 6.68
CA TYR A 14 -5.03 15.27 7.74
C TYR A 14 -4.86 14.54 9.07
N ASP A 15 -4.07 15.11 9.97
CA ASP A 15 -3.89 14.58 11.31
C ASP A 15 -5.18 14.70 12.13
N ARG A 16 -5.76 13.57 12.47
CA ARG A 16 -6.99 13.49 13.31
C ARG A 16 -6.68 13.46 14.80
N GLY A 17 -5.41 13.31 15.16
CA GLY A 17 -4.95 13.11 16.54
C GLY A 17 -5.34 11.74 17.12
N GLY A 18 -4.74 11.40 18.21
CA GLY A 18 -5.14 10.30 19.09
C GLY A 18 -4.41 8.98 18.87
N LYS A 19 -4.29 8.43 17.68
CA LYS A 19 -3.66 7.12 17.43
C LYS A 19 -2.47 7.20 16.49
N SER A 20 -1.48 6.35 16.73
CA SER A 20 -0.37 6.11 15.80
C SER A 20 -0.72 5.02 14.78
N ILE A 21 0.16 4.84 13.78
CA ILE A 21 0.02 3.75 12.78
C ILE A 21 0.10 2.39 13.48
N GLU A 22 0.98 2.25 14.47
CA GLU A 22 1.17 1.03 15.26
C GLU A 22 -0.08 0.69 16.08
N GLU A 23 -0.86 1.70 16.48
CA GLU A 23 -2.14 1.55 17.19
C GLU A 23 -3.33 1.35 16.23
N GLY A 24 -3.06 1.16 14.94
CA GLY A 24 -4.04 0.83 13.91
C GLY A 24 -4.65 2.04 13.19
N ALA A 25 -4.12 3.26 13.38
CA ALA A 25 -4.48 4.37 12.53
C ALA A 25 -3.93 4.16 11.10
N ARG A 26 -4.62 4.73 10.12
CA ARG A 26 -4.06 4.82 8.76
C ARG A 26 -3.11 6.00 8.68
N TYR A 27 -2.04 5.89 7.86
CA TYR A 27 -1.04 6.95 7.72
C TYR A 27 -1.63 8.33 7.37
N HIS A 28 -2.68 8.38 6.53
CA HIS A 28 -3.36 9.63 6.14
C HIS A 28 -4.16 10.30 7.28
N GLN A 29 -4.23 9.68 8.45
CA GLN A 29 -4.91 10.18 9.64
C GLN A 29 -3.92 10.66 10.72
N THR A 30 -2.62 10.63 10.43
CA THR A 30 -1.54 10.95 11.37
C THR A 30 -0.57 11.96 10.78
N ARG A 31 0.34 12.48 11.61
CA ARG A 31 1.52 13.26 11.17
C ARG A 31 2.72 12.40 10.86
N GLN A 32 2.62 11.10 11.08
CA GLN A 32 3.68 10.17 10.72
C GLN A 32 3.76 10.09 9.19
N GLY A 33 4.98 10.19 8.66
CA GLY A 33 5.21 9.95 7.24
C GLY A 33 4.89 8.51 6.88
N ALA A 34 4.47 8.27 5.66
CA ALA A 34 4.34 6.92 5.15
C ALA A 34 5.68 6.42 4.63
N TYR A 35 6.03 5.16 4.94
CA TYR A 35 7.11 4.46 4.28
C TYR A 35 6.79 4.27 2.80
N VAL A 36 7.80 3.90 1.98
CA VAL A 36 7.60 3.57 0.57
C VAL A 36 6.49 2.52 0.44
N HIS A 37 5.49 2.80 -0.38
CA HIS A 37 4.33 1.95 -0.58
C HIS A 37 3.62 2.27 -1.88
N ASN A 38 2.73 1.39 -2.29
CA ASN A 38 1.70 1.70 -3.28
C ASN A 38 0.37 1.93 -2.56
N ASP A 39 -0.42 2.87 -3.05
CA ASP A 39 -1.82 2.96 -2.66
C ASP A 39 -2.63 1.79 -3.21
N GLY A 40 -3.73 1.45 -2.54
CA GLY A 40 -4.61 0.37 -2.96
C GLY A 40 -4.11 -1.04 -2.66
N VAL A 41 -3.03 -1.21 -1.88
CA VAL A 41 -2.51 -2.55 -1.51
C VAL A 41 -3.52 -3.40 -0.74
N SER A 42 -4.48 -2.77 -0.07
CA SER A 42 -5.57 -3.43 0.67
C SER A 42 -6.77 -3.81 -0.22
N ASP A 43 -6.74 -3.51 -1.49
CA ASP A 43 -7.76 -3.92 -2.45
C ASP A 43 -7.24 -5.15 -3.21
N PRO A 44 -7.97 -6.27 -3.26
CA PRO A 44 -7.63 -7.40 -4.12
C PRO A 44 -7.44 -6.99 -5.59
N LEU A 45 -8.20 -6.00 -6.06
CA LEU A 45 -8.04 -5.43 -7.40
C LEU A 45 -7.14 -4.19 -7.32
N PRO A 46 -6.00 -4.16 -8.05
CA PRO A 46 -5.14 -2.98 -8.10
C PRO A 46 -5.89 -1.75 -8.61
N ILE A 47 -5.50 -0.59 -8.08
CA ILE A 47 -5.98 0.70 -8.61
C ILE A 47 -5.09 1.14 -9.78
N ASP A 48 -5.70 1.67 -10.84
CA ASP A 48 -4.98 2.18 -12.02
C ASP A 48 -4.49 3.61 -11.82
N TYR A 49 -5.25 4.42 -11.06
CA TYR A 49 -4.98 5.85 -10.89
C TYR A 49 -5.20 6.28 -9.46
N LEU A 50 -4.28 7.10 -8.96
CA LEU A 50 -4.40 7.85 -7.72
C LEU A 50 -4.43 9.34 -8.04
N ILE A 51 -5.39 10.07 -7.47
CA ILE A 51 -5.48 11.52 -7.59
C ILE A 51 -5.32 12.12 -6.20
N LEU A 52 -4.30 12.95 -6.03
CA LEU A 52 -4.08 13.74 -4.82
C LEU A 52 -4.34 15.22 -5.13
N ALA A 53 -5.23 15.85 -4.37
CA ALA A 53 -5.48 17.27 -4.43
C ALA A 53 -5.01 17.93 -3.14
N CYS A 54 -4.09 18.92 -3.26
CA CYS A 54 -3.59 19.66 -2.11
C CYS A 54 -4.53 20.82 -1.79
N GLY A 55 -5.36 20.66 -0.76
CA GLY A 55 -6.22 21.72 -0.26
C GLY A 55 -5.45 22.78 0.55
N GLN A 56 -4.45 22.35 1.32
CA GLN A 56 -3.58 23.21 2.11
C GLN A 56 -2.20 22.57 2.22
N LYS A 57 -1.17 23.28 1.79
CA LYS A 57 0.21 22.79 1.95
C LYS A 57 0.67 22.89 3.40
N ALA A 58 1.52 21.96 3.82
CA ALA A 58 2.19 22.01 5.09
C ALA A 58 3.19 23.19 5.14
N LEU A 59 3.47 23.70 6.35
CA LEU A 59 4.53 24.70 6.57
C LEU A 59 5.91 24.09 6.37
N LEU A 60 6.05 22.81 6.72
CA LEU A 60 7.31 22.06 6.61
C LEU A 60 6.96 20.58 6.38
N GLY A 61 7.66 19.92 5.45
CA GLY A 61 7.42 18.52 5.10
C GLY A 61 6.15 18.31 4.26
N GLY A 62 5.77 17.05 4.13
CA GLY A 62 4.60 16.63 3.35
C GLY A 62 4.89 16.48 1.86
N GLU A 63 6.14 16.50 1.45
CA GLU A 63 6.57 16.21 0.08
C GLU A 63 6.32 14.72 -0.25
N SER A 64 5.90 14.47 -1.48
CA SER A 64 5.79 13.12 -2.02
C SER A 64 7.07 12.73 -2.76
N ILE A 65 7.57 11.53 -2.48
CA ILE A 65 8.66 10.91 -3.23
C ILE A 65 8.05 9.83 -4.11
N LEU A 66 8.24 9.95 -5.43
CA LEU A 66 7.78 8.96 -6.39
C LEU A 66 8.95 8.10 -6.86
N ILE A 67 8.76 6.79 -6.86
CA ILE A 67 9.76 5.82 -7.32
C ILE A 67 9.14 4.99 -8.42
N ASP A 68 9.81 4.92 -9.58
CA ASP A 68 9.36 4.10 -10.71
C ASP A 68 9.56 2.61 -10.40
N ALA A 69 8.48 1.83 -10.53
CA ALA A 69 8.51 0.39 -10.34
C ALA A 69 9.47 -0.32 -11.32
N SER A 70 9.63 0.20 -12.54
CA SER A 70 10.58 -0.34 -13.51
C SER A 70 12.03 -0.14 -13.07
N ALA A 71 12.35 0.99 -12.44
CA ALA A 71 13.67 1.23 -11.87
C ALA A 71 13.95 0.29 -10.68
N VAL A 72 12.96 0.09 -9.80
CA VAL A 72 13.08 -0.88 -8.69
C VAL A 72 13.31 -2.29 -9.23
N TYR A 73 12.55 -2.71 -10.25
CA TYR A 73 12.71 -4.02 -10.87
C TYR A 73 14.10 -4.19 -11.49
N ALA A 74 14.64 -3.16 -12.17
CA ALA A 74 15.97 -3.18 -12.76
C ALA A 74 17.06 -3.41 -11.70
N GLU A 75 16.97 -2.77 -10.54
CA GLU A 75 17.89 -2.99 -9.42
C GLU A 75 17.76 -4.41 -8.84
N LEU A 76 16.53 -4.91 -8.72
CA LEU A 76 16.25 -6.24 -8.19
C LEU A 76 16.76 -7.37 -9.12
N MET A 77 16.98 -7.12 -10.40
CA MET A 77 17.57 -8.12 -11.32
C MET A 77 18.97 -8.61 -10.89
N ALA A 78 19.68 -7.83 -10.06
CA ALA A 78 20.94 -8.27 -9.45
C ALA A 78 20.74 -9.33 -8.33
N PHE A 79 19.48 -9.59 -7.90
CA PHE A 79 19.13 -10.47 -6.80
C PHE A 79 18.04 -11.46 -7.25
N PRO A 80 18.36 -12.46 -8.11
CA PRO A 80 17.36 -13.33 -8.71
C PRO A 80 16.54 -14.14 -7.70
N GLU A 81 17.13 -14.58 -6.61
CA GLU A 81 16.44 -15.27 -5.52
C GLU A 81 15.38 -14.40 -4.83
N VAL A 82 15.67 -13.10 -4.66
CA VAL A 82 14.69 -12.13 -4.13
C VAL A 82 13.55 -11.92 -5.13
N LEU A 83 13.87 -11.81 -6.42
CA LEU A 83 12.85 -11.67 -7.46
C LEU A 83 11.88 -12.86 -7.49
N GLU A 84 12.38 -14.09 -7.35
CA GLU A 84 11.51 -15.28 -7.34
C GLU A 84 10.64 -15.29 -6.07
N GLU A 85 11.19 -14.92 -4.92
CA GLU A 85 10.41 -14.80 -3.70
C GLU A 85 9.29 -13.74 -3.82
N LEU A 86 9.59 -12.57 -4.38
CA LEU A 86 8.61 -11.49 -4.55
C LEU A 86 7.45 -11.83 -5.51
N LYS A 87 7.61 -12.86 -6.34
CA LYS A 87 6.55 -13.40 -7.20
C LYS A 87 5.67 -14.43 -6.49
N CYS A 88 6.07 -14.90 -5.30
CA CYS A 88 5.24 -15.77 -4.48
C CYS A 88 4.09 -15.00 -3.82
N ASP A 89 3.10 -15.71 -3.34
CA ASP A 89 1.96 -15.13 -2.66
C ASP A 89 2.29 -14.73 -1.22
N PHE A 90 2.10 -13.44 -0.91
CA PHE A 90 2.14 -12.88 0.42
C PHE A 90 0.74 -12.64 0.95
N TYR A 91 0.57 -12.60 2.27
CA TYR A 91 -0.69 -12.21 2.88
C TYR A 91 -0.85 -10.70 2.88
N PHE A 92 -2.04 -10.26 2.53
CA PHE A 92 -2.52 -8.89 2.61
C PHE A 92 -3.84 -8.84 3.36
N GLU A 93 -4.20 -7.68 3.86
CA GLU A 93 -5.49 -7.46 4.53
C GLU A 93 -6.26 -6.32 3.85
N ASN A 94 -7.58 -6.48 3.76
CA ASN A 94 -8.46 -5.55 3.06
C ASN A 94 -8.73 -4.23 3.77
N ARG A 95 -8.18 -3.98 4.93
CA ARG A 95 -8.23 -2.76 5.79
C ARG A 95 -9.31 -1.74 5.41
N GLY A 96 -10.55 -1.99 5.82
CA GLY A 96 -11.67 -1.06 5.61
C GLY A 96 -12.19 -1.00 4.17
N MET A 97 -11.79 -1.91 3.28
CA MET A 97 -12.40 -2.06 1.95
C MET A 97 -13.67 -2.92 2.01
N ALA A 98 -13.84 -3.72 3.08
CA ALA A 98 -15.06 -4.47 3.39
C ALA A 98 -15.47 -4.22 4.84
N GLU A 99 -16.70 -4.63 5.23
CA GLU A 99 -17.21 -4.51 6.61
C GLU A 99 -16.38 -5.35 7.59
N GLU A 100 -15.96 -6.55 7.17
CA GLU A 100 -15.08 -7.43 7.93
C GLU A 100 -13.67 -7.42 7.35
N GLU A 101 -12.67 -7.37 8.23
CA GLU A 101 -11.28 -7.54 7.83
C GLU A 101 -11.06 -8.98 7.35
N GLN A 102 -10.61 -9.12 6.12
CA GLN A 102 -10.29 -10.39 5.50
C GLN A 102 -8.86 -10.39 5.00
N LEU A 103 -8.24 -11.56 5.08
CA LEU A 103 -6.93 -11.79 4.48
C LEU A 103 -7.10 -12.29 3.05
N PHE A 104 -6.23 -11.85 2.17
CA PHE A 104 -6.09 -12.39 0.83
C PHE A 104 -4.62 -12.59 0.49
N LYS A 105 -4.35 -13.31 -0.60
CA LYS A 105 -3.00 -13.56 -1.08
C LYS A 105 -2.78 -12.92 -2.43
N ALA A 106 -1.61 -12.34 -2.61
CA ALA A 106 -1.15 -11.78 -3.88
C ALA A 106 0.38 -11.69 -3.89
N PRO A 107 1.02 -11.69 -5.07
CA PRO A 107 2.45 -11.42 -5.17
C PRO A 107 2.76 -9.94 -4.90
N ILE A 108 3.97 -9.69 -4.40
CA ILE A 108 4.52 -8.32 -4.32
C ILE A 108 4.92 -7.84 -5.71
N LEU A 109 5.54 -8.73 -6.52
CA LEU A 109 5.92 -8.44 -7.89
C LEU A 109 5.08 -9.25 -8.87
N SER A 110 4.43 -8.57 -9.78
CA SER A 110 3.71 -9.15 -10.91
C SER A 110 4.02 -8.38 -12.20
N PHE A 111 3.41 -8.78 -13.30
CA PHE A 111 3.63 -8.11 -14.59
C PHE A 111 2.28 -7.89 -15.28
N SER A 112 2.16 -6.77 -15.98
CA SER A 112 1.05 -6.54 -16.89
C SER A 112 1.13 -7.48 -18.10
N ASN A 113 0.06 -7.52 -18.90
CA ASN A 113 0.05 -8.26 -20.17
C ASN A 113 1.13 -7.79 -21.17
N GLU A 114 1.63 -6.58 -21.00
CA GLU A 114 2.68 -5.97 -21.80
C GLU A 114 4.09 -6.19 -21.21
N GLY A 115 4.19 -6.92 -20.09
CA GLY A 115 5.47 -7.20 -19.42
C GLY A 115 5.97 -6.06 -18.54
N ILE A 116 5.13 -5.08 -18.21
CA ILE A 116 5.50 -3.97 -17.32
C ILE A 116 5.44 -4.47 -15.86
N PRO A 117 6.51 -4.27 -15.06
CA PRO A 117 6.50 -4.68 -13.66
C PRO A 117 5.47 -3.89 -12.86
N LEU A 118 4.71 -4.61 -12.06
CA LEU A 118 3.70 -4.10 -11.15
C LEU A 118 4.10 -4.50 -9.73
N ILE A 119 4.20 -3.53 -8.84
CA ILE A 119 4.60 -3.74 -7.45
C ILE A 119 3.38 -3.47 -6.55
N ARG A 120 3.10 -4.40 -5.63
CA ARG A 120 2.13 -4.28 -4.55
C ARG A 120 2.90 -4.32 -3.23
N TYR A 121 3.15 -3.19 -2.62
CA TYR A 121 4.01 -3.14 -1.44
C TYR A 121 3.56 -2.09 -0.42
N PHE A 122 3.40 -2.52 0.80
CA PHE A 122 3.39 -1.70 2.00
C PHE A 122 3.81 -2.58 3.18
N ARG A 123 5.06 -2.47 3.57
CA ARG A 123 5.71 -3.34 4.55
C ARG A 123 4.85 -3.60 5.80
N VAL A 124 4.41 -2.53 6.46
CA VAL A 124 3.64 -2.61 7.71
C VAL A 124 2.35 -3.42 7.54
N TYR A 125 1.69 -3.31 6.38
CA TYR A 125 0.45 -4.04 6.10
C TYR A 125 0.72 -5.51 5.79
N ILE A 126 1.80 -5.81 5.08
CA ILE A 126 2.23 -7.19 4.79
C ILE A 126 2.61 -7.88 6.10
N GLU A 127 3.48 -7.29 6.92
CA GLU A 127 3.89 -7.84 8.21
C GLU A 127 2.69 -8.09 9.13
N SER A 128 1.76 -7.13 9.24
CA SER A 128 0.53 -7.28 10.02
C SER A 128 -0.34 -8.43 9.51
N ALA A 129 -0.49 -8.57 8.19
CA ALA A 129 -1.28 -9.63 7.59
C ALA A 129 -0.65 -11.03 7.83
N HIS A 130 0.68 -11.13 7.74
CA HIS A 130 1.41 -12.37 8.04
C HIS A 130 1.26 -12.78 9.51
N ILE A 131 1.37 -11.83 10.45
CA ILE A 131 1.13 -12.08 11.87
C ILE A 131 -0.31 -12.61 12.09
N LYS A 132 -1.31 -11.97 11.49
CA LYS A 132 -2.72 -12.40 11.59
C LYS A 132 -2.95 -13.78 10.98
N ALA A 133 -2.23 -14.11 9.91
CA ALA A 133 -2.30 -15.42 9.24
C ALA A 133 -1.56 -16.52 9.99
N GLY A 134 -0.71 -16.19 10.98
CA GLY A 134 0.21 -17.13 11.61
C GLY A 134 1.29 -17.64 10.65
N ALA A 135 1.61 -16.85 9.62
CA ALA A 135 2.62 -17.15 8.62
C ALA A 135 3.98 -16.50 8.98
N PRO A 136 5.12 -17.05 8.48
CA PRO A 136 6.43 -16.46 8.67
C PRO A 136 6.57 -15.09 8.01
#